data_6d5f78a95d281ba484b433a2794cf183
#
_entry.id   6d5f78a95d281ba484b433a2794cf183
#
_cell.length_a   1.000
_cell.length_b   1.000
_cell.length_c   1.000
_cell.angle_alpha   90.00
_cell.angle_beta   90.00
_cell.angle_gamma   90.00
#
_symmetry.space_group_name_H-M   'P 1'
#
loop_
_entity.id
_entity.type
_entity.pdbx_description
1 polymer ?
#
loop_
_entity_poly.entity_id
_entity_poly.type
_entity_poly.pdbx_seq_one_letter_code
_entity_poly.pdbx_strand_id
1 'polypeptide(L)'
;AMLDLLDLLLRRVIVNRVPGVTAEAQVRFQPPDQDWRTYVNGLGARNALNVYLFDLRENRKLRSNERTRSAEEGIAFDTPAPPRVDCHYLITGWSPAAVTPLLEPALDEHSLLYGVTGALMKAAPLNPSQWLPAGSADLLAWPDGWRDADLPTVILPIEAFPKYAEFWGTMGQTHPWKPAVYLVVTLPVVLPMQQAGHLVTTREAAYA
;
A
#
# COMPACT_ATOMS: atom_id res chain seq x y z
N ALA A 1 -4.95 9.78 -5.74
CA ALA A 1 -5.77 8.57 -5.51
C ALA A 1 -5.38 7.92 -4.17
N MET A 2 -6.23 7.02 -3.62
CA MET A 2 -5.91 6.32 -2.35
C MET A 2 -4.64 5.45 -2.47
N LEU A 3 -4.38 4.87 -3.62
CA LEU A 3 -3.16 4.09 -3.88
C LEU A 3 -1.90 4.94 -3.78
N ASP A 4 -1.91 6.14 -4.37
CA ASP A 4 -0.75 7.05 -4.29
C ASP A 4 -0.43 7.42 -2.82
N LEU A 5 -1.47 7.60 -2.01
CA LEU A 5 -1.32 7.89 -0.58
C LEU A 5 -0.75 6.68 0.18
N LEU A 6 -1.17 5.46 -0.18
CA LEU A 6 -0.58 4.24 0.39
C LEU A 6 0.89 4.08 0.00
N ASP A 7 1.23 4.32 -1.26
CA ASP A 7 2.62 4.25 -1.73
C ASP A 7 3.52 5.25 -0.99
N LEU A 8 3.04 6.49 -0.80
CA LEU A 8 3.74 7.50 0.01
C LEU A 8 3.90 7.06 1.47
N LEU A 9 2.85 6.49 2.06
CA LEU A 9 2.88 5.98 3.43
C LEU A 9 3.90 4.84 3.57
N LEU A 10 3.88 3.86 2.66
CA LEU A 10 4.84 2.75 2.65
C LEU A 10 6.28 3.26 2.51
N ARG A 11 6.51 4.20 1.58
CA ARG A 11 7.84 4.83 1.43
C ARG A 11 8.29 5.49 2.72
N ARG A 12 7.41 6.22 3.39
CA ARG A 12 7.72 6.90 4.65
C ARG A 12 8.09 5.91 5.76
N VAL A 13 7.33 4.83 5.91
CA VAL A 13 7.62 3.75 6.88
C VAL A 13 8.99 3.13 6.58
N ILE A 14 9.24 2.77 5.33
CA ILE A 14 10.48 2.10 4.91
C ILE A 14 11.70 3.01 5.15
N VAL A 15 11.66 4.24 4.68
CA VAL A 15 12.79 5.19 4.83
C VAL A 15 13.09 5.48 6.30
N ASN A 16 12.06 5.55 7.13
CA ASN A 16 12.26 5.85 8.56
C ASN A 16 12.69 4.65 9.41
N ARG A 17 12.50 3.41 8.93
CA ARG A 17 12.65 2.22 9.78
C ARG A 17 13.59 1.16 9.25
N VAL A 18 13.88 1.14 7.96
CA VAL A 18 14.75 0.11 7.39
C VAL A 18 16.21 0.57 7.45
N PRO A 19 17.08 -0.16 8.16
CA PRO A 19 18.51 0.16 8.19
C PRO A 19 19.11 0.15 6.79
N GLY A 20 19.94 1.15 6.48
CA GLY A 20 20.57 1.29 5.16
C GLY A 20 19.71 1.95 4.09
N VAL A 21 18.43 2.24 4.38
CA VAL A 21 17.56 3.05 3.52
C VAL A 21 17.44 4.44 4.14
N THR A 22 18.11 5.43 3.56
CA THR A 22 18.22 6.79 4.12
C THR A 22 17.60 7.87 3.22
N ALA A 23 17.21 7.51 2.01
CA ALA A 23 16.67 8.43 1.04
C ALA A 23 15.48 7.81 0.28
N GLU A 24 14.51 8.64 -0.06
CA GLU A 24 13.32 8.22 -0.84
C GLU A 24 13.66 7.63 -2.21
N ALA A 25 14.78 8.07 -2.79
CA ALA A 25 15.30 7.53 -4.05
C ALA A 25 15.59 6.02 -3.99
N GLN A 26 15.87 5.48 -2.80
CA GLN A 26 16.13 4.04 -2.61
C GLN A 26 14.85 3.19 -2.57
N VAL A 27 13.65 3.82 -2.58
CA VAL A 27 12.36 3.12 -2.51
C VAL A 27 11.49 3.53 -3.70
N ARG A 28 11.22 2.60 -4.60
CA ARG A 28 10.46 2.86 -5.83
C ARG A 28 9.37 1.82 -6.06
N PHE A 29 8.32 2.22 -6.79
CA PHE A 29 7.09 1.46 -7.03
C PHE A 29 6.91 1.03 -8.49
N GLN A 30 7.97 0.98 -9.25
CA GLN A 30 7.96 0.54 -10.65
C GLN A 30 8.12 -0.98 -10.78
N PRO A 31 7.84 -1.59 -11.94
CA PRO A 31 8.13 -2.99 -12.19
C PRO A 31 9.62 -3.31 -11.97
N PRO A 32 9.97 -4.49 -11.42
CA PRO A 32 11.37 -4.90 -11.21
C PRO A 32 12.00 -5.44 -12.51
N ASP A 33 12.01 -4.63 -13.56
CA ASP A 33 12.50 -4.92 -14.89
C ASP A 33 13.94 -4.42 -15.13
N GLN A 34 14.37 -4.38 -16.40
CA GLN A 34 15.69 -3.91 -16.77
C GLN A 34 15.90 -2.41 -16.51
N ASP A 35 14.84 -1.60 -16.65
CA ASP A 35 14.90 -0.16 -16.38
C ASP A 35 15.11 0.08 -14.88
N TRP A 36 14.44 -0.71 -14.04
CA TRP A 36 14.70 -0.73 -12.61
C TRP A 36 16.16 -1.09 -12.30
N ARG A 37 16.72 -2.13 -12.93
CA ARG A 37 18.12 -2.51 -12.74
C ARG A 37 19.07 -1.39 -13.12
N THR A 38 18.82 -0.72 -14.23
CA THR A 38 19.59 0.44 -14.68
C THR A 38 19.52 1.59 -13.67
N TYR A 39 18.32 1.85 -13.13
CA TYR A 39 18.13 2.85 -12.08
C TYR A 39 18.96 2.53 -10.83
N VAL A 40 18.92 1.29 -10.33
CA VAL A 40 19.68 0.87 -9.14
C VAL A 40 21.18 1.07 -9.34
N ASN A 41 21.71 0.69 -10.52
CA ASN A 41 23.11 0.90 -10.85
C ASN A 41 23.51 2.38 -10.85
N GLY A 42 22.58 3.29 -11.13
CA GLY A 42 22.77 4.74 -11.08
C GLY A 42 22.74 5.35 -9.66
N LEU A 43 22.34 4.60 -8.63
CA LEU A 43 22.30 5.08 -7.25
C LEU A 43 23.68 5.12 -6.56
N GLY A 44 24.75 4.80 -7.25
CA GLY A 44 26.10 4.67 -6.70
C GLY A 44 26.19 3.39 -5.84
N ALA A 45 26.77 3.50 -4.62
CA ALA A 45 26.95 2.35 -3.74
C ALA A 45 25.72 2.07 -2.84
N ARG A 46 24.57 2.68 -3.12
CA ARG A 46 23.37 2.54 -2.26
C ARG A 46 22.47 1.42 -2.73
N ASN A 47 22.14 0.54 -1.80
CA ASN A 47 21.14 -0.50 -2.02
C ASN A 47 19.73 0.11 -2.12
N ALA A 48 18.81 -0.56 -2.81
CA ALA A 48 17.46 -0.07 -3.05
C ALA A 48 16.41 -1.15 -2.79
N LEU A 49 15.20 -0.72 -2.50
CA LEU A 49 14.00 -1.54 -2.38
C LEU A 49 13.05 -1.21 -3.52
N ASN A 50 12.64 -2.25 -4.24
CA ASN A 50 11.54 -2.19 -5.17
C ASN A 50 10.27 -2.64 -4.46
N VAL A 51 9.22 -1.81 -4.48
CA VAL A 51 7.92 -2.07 -3.86
C VAL A 51 6.88 -2.11 -4.98
N TYR A 52 6.68 -3.27 -5.58
CA TYR A 52 5.85 -3.40 -6.77
C TYR A 52 4.42 -3.84 -6.42
N LEU A 53 3.43 -2.99 -6.73
CA LEU A 53 2.03 -3.36 -6.69
C LEU A 53 1.72 -4.25 -7.90
N PHE A 54 1.53 -5.54 -7.68
CA PHE A 54 1.35 -6.49 -8.78
C PHE A 54 -0.08 -7.02 -8.93
N ASP A 55 -0.93 -6.83 -7.90
CA ASP A 55 -2.33 -7.31 -7.94
C ASP A 55 -3.24 -6.45 -7.05
N LEU A 56 -4.50 -6.31 -7.46
CA LEU A 56 -5.59 -5.66 -6.73
C LEU A 56 -6.79 -6.59 -6.71
N ARG A 57 -7.36 -6.84 -5.53
CA ARG A 57 -8.52 -7.72 -5.37
C ARG A 57 -9.55 -7.13 -4.43
N GLU A 58 -10.83 -7.33 -4.74
CA GLU A 58 -11.90 -7.01 -3.80
C GLU A 58 -11.79 -7.87 -2.53
N ASN A 59 -11.78 -7.25 -1.36
CA ASN A 59 -11.90 -7.94 -0.09
C ASN A 59 -13.38 -8.18 0.25
N ARG A 60 -13.90 -9.32 -0.21
CA ARG A 60 -15.31 -9.70 0.02
C ARG A 60 -15.66 -9.99 1.47
N LYS A 61 -14.67 -10.34 2.30
CA LYS A 61 -14.88 -10.63 3.74
C LYS A 61 -15.24 -9.36 4.52
N LEU A 62 -14.76 -8.20 4.07
CA LEU A 62 -15.03 -6.90 4.68
C LEU A 62 -16.13 -6.11 3.95
N ARG A 63 -16.86 -6.75 3.06
CA ARG A 63 -17.99 -6.13 2.38
C ARG A 63 -19.14 -5.92 3.37
N SER A 64 -19.66 -4.70 3.45
CA SER A 64 -20.83 -4.36 4.25
C SER A 64 -21.92 -3.76 3.36
N ASN A 65 -23.17 -4.06 3.67
CA ASN A 65 -24.34 -3.44 3.05
C ASN A 65 -24.87 -2.25 3.90
N GLU A 66 -24.15 -1.86 4.93
CA GLU A 66 -24.50 -0.72 5.76
C GLU A 66 -24.50 0.56 4.94
N ARG A 67 -25.41 1.46 5.29
CA ARG A 67 -25.52 2.78 4.66
C ARG A 67 -25.59 3.83 5.75
N THR A 68 -24.82 4.89 5.59
CA THR A 68 -24.85 6.04 6.49
C THR A 68 -25.67 7.14 5.83
N ARG A 69 -26.66 7.66 6.55
CA ARG A 69 -27.44 8.82 6.11
C ARG A 69 -26.89 10.07 6.78
N SER A 70 -26.62 11.08 5.99
CA SER A 70 -26.32 12.43 6.40
C SER A 70 -27.31 13.40 5.79
N ALA A 71 -27.42 14.60 6.35
CA ALA A 71 -28.25 15.65 5.82
C ALA A 71 -27.48 16.97 5.80
N GLU A 72 -27.44 17.59 4.63
CA GLU A 72 -26.86 18.92 4.43
C GLU A 72 -27.86 19.80 3.71
N GLU A 73 -28.12 21.00 4.23
CA GLU A 73 -29.03 21.99 3.63
C GLU A 73 -30.42 21.46 3.26
N GLY A 74 -30.96 20.53 4.07
CA GLY A 74 -32.30 19.95 3.80
C GLY A 74 -32.31 18.84 2.76
N ILE A 75 -31.16 18.44 2.26
CA ILE A 75 -30.98 17.32 1.33
C ILE A 75 -30.46 16.12 2.08
N ALA A 76 -31.06 14.96 1.90
CA ALA A 76 -30.59 13.71 2.44
C ALA A 76 -29.57 13.06 1.51
N PHE A 77 -28.46 12.65 2.04
CA PHE A 77 -27.43 11.87 1.37
C PHE A 77 -27.37 10.47 1.94
N ASP A 78 -27.19 9.50 1.08
CA ASP A 78 -27.07 8.09 1.43
C ASP A 78 -25.74 7.58 0.93
N THR A 79 -24.84 7.27 1.86
CA THR A 79 -23.48 6.80 1.54
C THR A 79 -23.37 5.32 1.89
N PRO A 80 -23.17 4.44 0.91
CA PRO A 80 -22.92 3.04 1.20
C PRO A 80 -21.58 2.87 1.90
N ALA A 81 -21.46 1.83 2.74
CA ALA A 81 -20.16 1.47 3.31
C ALA A 81 -19.14 1.24 2.17
N PRO A 82 -17.93 1.82 2.27
CA PRO A 82 -16.94 1.73 1.20
C PRO A 82 -16.52 0.26 0.99
N PRO A 83 -16.59 -0.25 -0.25
CA PRO A 83 -15.95 -1.50 -0.59
C PRO A 83 -14.47 -1.48 -0.20
N ARG A 84 -13.89 -2.64 0.02
CA ARG A 84 -12.48 -2.77 0.38
C ARG A 84 -11.74 -3.49 -0.73
N VAL A 85 -10.50 -3.06 -0.99
CA VAL A 85 -9.59 -3.73 -1.92
C VAL A 85 -8.30 -4.09 -1.21
N ASP A 86 -7.83 -5.29 -1.47
CA ASP A 86 -6.53 -5.77 -1.04
C ASP A 86 -5.49 -5.38 -2.10
N CYS A 87 -4.52 -4.59 -1.68
CA CYS A 87 -3.40 -4.15 -2.49
C CYS A 87 -2.23 -5.10 -2.23
N HIS A 88 -1.83 -5.85 -3.24
CA HIS A 88 -0.81 -6.88 -3.13
C HIS A 88 0.53 -6.36 -3.66
N TYR A 89 1.53 -6.26 -2.78
CA TYR A 89 2.86 -5.79 -3.10
C TYR A 89 3.89 -6.90 -2.99
N LEU A 90 4.86 -6.89 -3.91
CA LEU A 90 6.12 -7.62 -3.81
C LEU A 90 7.24 -6.65 -3.53
N ILE A 91 7.97 -6.87 -2.44
CA ILE A 91 9.10 -6.04 -2.05
C ILE A 91 10.38 -6.83 -2.24
N THR A 92 11.28 -6.34 -3.10
CA THR A 92 12.56 -6.98 -3.40
C THR A 92 13.72 -6.05 -3.07
N GLY A 93 14.80 -6.64 -2.55
CA GLY A 93 16.06 -5.94 -2.28
C GLY A 93 17.00 -5.99 -3.49
N TRP A 94 17.71 -4.90 -3.73
CA TRP A 94 18.61 -4.75 -4.86
C TRP A 94 19.89 -4.05 -4.45
N SER A 95 21.04 -4.69 -4.76
CA SER A 95 22.36 -4.11 -4.61
C SER A 95 22.92 -3.71 -5.97
N PRO A 96 23.55 -2.52 -6.09
CA PRO A 96 24.24 -2.10 -7.31
C PRO A 96 25.58 -2.81 -7.48
N ALA A 97 26.09 -3.52 -6.46
CA ALA A 97 27.39 -4.16 -6.48
C ALA A 97 27.45 -5.27 -7.55
N ALA A 98 28.59 -5.38 -8.21
CA ALA A 98 28.88 -6.51 -9.11
C ALA A 98 29.31 -7.72 -8.28
N VAL A 99 28.93 -8.91 -8.73
CA VAL A 99 29.38 -10.16 -8.13
C VAL A 99 30.88 -10.33 -8.39
N THR A 100 31.65 -10.46 -7.32
CA THR A 100 33.08 -10.78 -7.36
C THR A 100 33.40 -11.86 -6.31
N PRO A 101 34.57 -12.51 -6.37
CA PRO A 101 34.94 -13.47 -5.33
C PRO A 101 34.95 -12.90 -3.89
N LEU A 102 35.02 -11.56 -3.74
CA LEU A 102 35.05 -10.87 -2.45
C LEU A 102 33.73 -10.16 -2.11
N LEU A 103 32.78 -10.04 -3.06
CA LEU A 103 31.52 -9.33 -2.90
C LEU A 103 30.35 -10.24 -3.26
N GLU A 104 29.46 -10.42 -2.29
CA GLU A 104 28.21 -11.17 -2.45
C GLU A 104 27.03 -10.20 -2.30
N PRO A 105 26.58 -9.54 -3.39
CA PRO A 105 25.46 -8.57 -3.32
C PRO A 105 24.18 -9.13 -2.71
N ALA A 106 23.98 -10.45 -2.81
CA ALA A 106 22.84 -11.14 -2.23
C ALA A 106 22.77 -10.99 -0.69
N LEU A 107 23.90 -10.89 0.01
CA LEU A 107 23.89 -10.69 1.45
C LEU A 107 23.31 -9.33 1.84
N ASP A 108 23.62 -8.30 1.09
CA ASP A 108 23.04 -6.97 1.28
C ASP A 108 21.56 -6.97 0.99
N GLU A 109 21.14 -7.65 -0.08
CA GLU A 109 19.75 -7.81 -0.47
C GLU A 109 18.94 -8.56 0.62
N HIS A 110 19.50 -9.63 1.18
CA HIS A 110 18.90 -10.37 2.28
C HIS A 110 18.77 -9.52 3.55
N SER A 111 19.79 -8.74 3.87
CA SER A 111 19.77 -7.82 5.01
C SER A 111 18.67 -6.76 4.86
N LEU A 112 18.50 -6.19 3.65
CA LEU A 112 17.41 -5.27 3.36
C LEU A 112 16.04 -5.92 3.51
N LEU A 113 15.86 -7.13 2.97
CA LEU A 113 14.58 -7.85 3.08
C LEU A 113 14.22 -8.18 4.52
N TYR A 114 15.20 -8.59 5.32
CA TYR A 114 14.99 -8.83 6.73
C TYR A 114 14.63 -7.53 7.46
N GLY A 115 15.34 -6.43 7.16
CA GLY A 115 15.07 -5.11 7.71
C GLY A 115 13.66 -4.60 7.39
N VAL A 116 13.23 -4.70 6.13
CA VAL A 116 11.88 -4.27 5.74
C VAL A 116 10.79 -5.15 6.36
N THR A 117 11.04 -6.45 6.49
CA THR A 117 10.09 -7.35 7.17
C THR A 117 9.87 -6.91 8.60
N GLY A 118 10.94 -6.68 9.37
CA GLY A 118 10.85 -6.20 10.75
C GLY A 118 10.20 -4.83 10.87
N ALA A 119 10.52 -3.91 9.96
CA ALA A 119 9.93 -2.57 9.92
C ALA A 119 8.40 -2.62 9.69
N LEU A 120 7.95 -3.41 8.72
CA LEU A 120 6.53 -3.55 8.39
C LEU A 120 5.77 -4.29 9.50
N MET A 121 6.32 -5.37 10.07
CA MET A 121 5.69 -6.09 11.18
C MET A 121 5.50 -5.18 12.40
N LYS A 122 6.44 -4.28 12.66
CA LYS A 122 6.33 -3.30 13.74
C LYS A 122 5.34 -2.18 13.42
N ALA A 123 5.16 -1.83 12.15
CA ALA A 123 4.27 -0.78 11.69
C ALA A 123 2.83 -1.25 11.48
N ALA A 124 2.60 -2.56 11.42
CA ALA A 124 1.26 -3.14 11.20
C ALA A 124 0.39 -3.11 12.47
N PRO A 125 -0.91 -2.78 12.36
CA PRO A 125 -1.57 -2.28 11.15
C PRO A 125 -1.06 -0.89 10.76
N LEU A 126 -1.03 -0.60 9.45
CA LEU A 126 -0.60 0.72 8.98
C LEU A 126 -1.66 1.78 9.31
N ASN A 127 -1.23 2.88 9.93
CA ASN A 127 -2.11 4.00 10.26
C ASN A 127 -1.47 5.31 9.79
N PRO A 128 -2.13 6.10 8.91
CA PRO A 128 -1.53 7.31 8.35
C PRO A 128 -1.09 8.31 9.42
N SER A 129 -1.89 8.54 10.47
CA SER A 129 -1.58 9.53 11.52
C SER A 129 -0.35 9.17 12.35
N GLN A 130 0.03 7.89 12.42
CA GLN A 130 1.22 7.44 13.15
C GLN A 130 2.54 7.69 12.37
N TRP A 131 2.46 7.86 11.06
CA TRP A 131 3.63 7.93 10.19
C TRP A 131 3.78 9.26 9.46
N LEU A 132 2.70 10.01 9.30
CA LEU A 132 2.68 11.30 8.65
C LEU A 132 2.57 12.41 9.70
N PRO A 133 3.32 13.52 9.56
CA PRO A 133 3.26 14.61 10.53
C PRO A 133 1.86 15.20 10.64
N ALA A 134 1.41 15.48 11.85
CA ALA A 134 0.13 16.12 12.10
C ALA A 134 0.01 17.44 11.31
N GLY A 135 -1.10 17.62 10.58
CA GLY A 135 -1.34 18.81 9.76
C GLY A 135 -0.53 18.88 8.46
N SER A 136 0.29 17.88 8.14
CA SER A 136 1.00 17.86 6.86
C SER A 136 0.04 17.69 5.68
N ALA A 137 0.44 18.21 4.51
CA ALA A 137 -0.32 18.04 3.27
C ALA A 137 -0.55 16.55 2.95
N ASP A 138 0.44 15.71 3.22
CA ASP A 138 0.36 14.27 2.99
C ASP A 138 -0.73 13.62 3.86
N LEU A 139 -0.83 13.98 5.15
CA LEU A 139 -1.88 13.48 6.04
C LEU A 139 -3.24 14.05 5.66
N LEU A 140 -3.32 15.34 5.34
CA LEU A 140 -4.57 16.02 4.98
C LEU A 140 -5.14 15.51 3.63
N ALA A 141 -4.30 14.94 2.77
CA ALA A 141 -4.74 14.31 1.53
C ALA A 141 -5.55 13.02 1.75
N TRP A 142 -5.42 12.38 2.92
CA TRP A 142 -6.27 11.25 3.29
C TRP A 142 -7.67 11.73 3.60
N PRO A 143 -8.74 11.00 3.21
CA PRO A 143 -10.09 11.33 3.62
C PRO A 143 -10.23 11.31 5.14
N ASP A 144 -11.03 12.22 5.71
CA ASP A 144 -11.14 12.45 7.16
C ASP A 144 -11.32 11.17 7.98
N GLY A 145 -12.23 10.30 7.57
CA GLY A 145 -12.50 9.04 8.25
C GLY A 145 -11.36 8.00 8.17
N TRP A 146 -10.29 8.28 7.40
CA TRP A 146 -9.18 7.34 7.17
C TRP A 146 -7.82 7.89 7.60
N ARG A 147 -7.76 9.13 8.08
CA ARG A 147 -6.51 9.75 8.56
C ARG A 147 -5.95 9.05 9.79
N ASP A 148 -6.84 8.59 10.66
CA ASP A 148 -6.48 7.90 11.92
C ASP A 148 -7.09 6.49 11.99
N ALA A 149 -7.29 5.87 10.86
CA ALA A 149 -7.80 4.51 10.78
C ALA A 149 -6.69 3.50 10.54
N ASP A 150 -6.78 2.38 11.23
CA ASP A 150 -5.91 1.25 11.00
C ASP A 150 -6.26 0.56 9.67
N LEU A 151 -5.29 0.49 8.79
CA LEU A 151 -5.40 -0.24 7.53
C LEU A 151 -4.98 -1.69 7.78
N PRO A 152 -5.88 -2.67 7.59
CA PRO A 152 -5.53 -4.07 7.76
C PRO A 152 -4.31 -4.43 6.90
N THR A 153 -3.28 -4.98 7.55
CA THR A 153 -1.98 -5.23 6.92
C THR A 153 -1.54 -6.65 7.23
N VAL A 154 -1.24 -7.42 6.19
CA VAL A 154 -0.75 -8.80 6.30
C VAL A 154 0.62 -8.89 5.64
N ILE A 155 1.59 -9.42 6.36
CA ILE A 155 2.97 -9.55 5.90
C ILE A 155 3.32 -11.03 5.84
N LEU A 156 3.93 -11.46 4.71
CA LEU A 156 4.33 -12.85 4.46
C LEU A 156 3.17 -13.85 4.64
N PRO A 157 2.00 -13.65 3.98
CA PRO A 157 0.92 -14.63 4.07
C PRO A 157 1.38 -16.00 3.55
N ILE A 158 0.91 -17.06 4.20
CA ILE A 158 1.32 -18.45 3.89
C ILE A 158 1.01 -18.83 2.43
N GLU A 159 -0.08 -18.31 1.88
CA GLU A 159 -0.54 -18.59 0.51
C GLU A 159 0.22 -17.79 -0.57
N ALA A 160 1.27 -17.07 -0.19
CA ALA A 160 2.00 -16.21 -1.13
C ALA A 160 2.84 -16.99 -2.15
N PHE A 161 3.36 -18.17 -1.80
CA PHE A 161 4.34 -18.88 -2.62
C PHE A 161 3.86 -19.23 -4.05
N PRO A 162 2.65 -19.74 -4.29
CA PRO A 162 2.19 -19.98 -5.66
C PRO A 162 2.15 -18.72 -6.52
N LYS A 163 1.77 -17.58 -5.92
CA LYS A 163 1.73 -16.28 -6.61
C LYS A 163 3.13 -15.76 -6.95
N TYR A 164 4.11 -16.04 -6.11
CA TYR A 164 5.52 -15.74 -6.43
C TYR A 164 6.00 -16.52 -7.64
N ALA A 165 5.74 -17.81 -7.65
CA ALA A 165 6.16 -18.69 -8.73
C ALA A 165 5.54 -18.25 -10.06
N GLU A 166 4.25 -17.90 -10.05
CA GLU A 166 3.53 -17.39 -11.21
C GLU A 166 4.11 -16.05 -11.68
N PHE A 167 4.30 -15.09 -10.77
CA PHE A 167 4.87 -13.78 -11.09
C PHE A 167 6.26 -13.90 -11.72
N TRP A 168 7.19 -14.60 -11.06
CA TRP A 168 8.55 -14.75 -11.59
C TRP A 168 8.61 -15.60 -12.85
N GLY A 169 7.68 -16.56 -13.00
CA GLY A 169 7.56 -17.34 -14.22
C GLY A 169 7.18 -16.50 -15.44
N THR A 170 6.41 -15.44 -15.26
CA THR A 170 6.02 -14.52 -16.35
C THR A 170 7.12 -13.52 -16.72
N MET A 171 8.05 -13.24 -15.82
CA MET A 171 9.17 -12.30 -16.08
C MET A 171 10.24 -12.85 -17.03
N GLY A 172 10.19 -14.15 -17.37
CA GLY A 172 11.10 -14.79 -18.32
C GLY A 172 12.49 -15.05 -17.76
N GLN A 173 13.37 -15.60 -18.63
CA GLN A 173 14.73 -16.00 -18.25
C GLN A 173 15.68 -14.83 -17.97
N THR A 174 15.33 -13.63 -18.39
CA THR A 174 16.16 -12.42 -18.22
C THR A 174 16.11 -11.86 -16.79
N HIS A 175 15.12 -12.28 -16.00
CA HIS A 175 14.92 -11.81 -14.63
C HIS A 175 15.03 -13.01 -13.69
N PRO A 176 16.17 -13.21 -13.03
CA PRO A 176 16.34 -14.31 -12.10
C PRO A 176 15.38 -14.15 -10.93
N TRP A 177 14.89 -15.29 -10.44
CA TRP A 177 14.10 -15.34 -9.21
C TRP A 177 14.81 -14.63 -8.06
N LYS A 178 14.10 -13.71 -7.41
CA LYS A 178 14.59 -13.06 -6.19
C LYS A 178 13.67 -13.36 -5.03
N PRO A 179 14.22 -13.53 -3.83
CA PRO A 179 13.40 -13.57 -2.63
C PRO A 179 12.67 -12.23 -2.48
N ALA A 180 11.43 -12.28 -2.01
CA ALA A 180 10.61 -11.10 -1.85
C ALA A 180 9.79 -11.14 -0.57
N VAL A 181 9.51 -9.98 0.00
CA VAL A 181 8.51 -9.82 1.04
C VAL A 181 7.17 -9.56 0.39
N TYR A 182 6.21 -10.44 0.66
CA TYR A 182 4.83 -10.24 0.21
C TYR A 182 4.06 -9.45 1.26
N LEU A 183 3.47 -8.35 0.82
CA LEU A 183 2.67 -7.46 1.66
C LEU A 183 1.27 -7.31 1.07
N VAL A 184 0.25 -7.39 1.93
CA VAL A 184 -1.13 -7.08 1.56
C VAL A 184 -1.63 -5.97 2.46
N VAL A 185 -2.12 -4.89 1.88
CA VAL A 185 -2.75 -3.79 2.62
C VAL A 185 -4.17 -3.60 2.09
N THR A 186 -5.14 -3.59 3.00
CA THR A 186 -6.54 -3.37 2.63
C THR A 186 -6.88 -1.89 2.68
N LEU A 187 -7.33 -1.35 1.54
CA LEU A 187 -7.79 0.04 1.39
C LEU A 187 -9.30 0.13 1.19
N PRO A 188 -9.94 1.21 1.66
CA PRO A 188 -11.30 1.54 1.25
C PRO A 188 -11.32 2.10 -0.17
N VAL A 189 -12.36 1.77 -0.91
CA VAL A 189 -12.69 2.43 -2.18
C VAL A 189 -13.67 3.56 -1.88
N VAL A 190 -13.19 4.80 -1.91
CA VAL A 190 -14.03 5.97 -1.64
C VAL A 190 -15.00 6.16 -2.80
N LEU A 191 -16.28 5.99 -2.53
CA LEU A 191 -17.36 6.23 -3.48
C LEU A 191 -17.96 7.61 -3.25
N PRO A 192 -18.44 8.29 -4.31
CA PRO A 192 -19.14 9.56 -4.14
C PRO A 192 -20.45 9.36 -3.37
N MET A 193 -20.82 10.35 -2.56
CA MET A 193 -22.13 10.38 -1.91
C MET A 193 -23.25 10.42 -2.96
N GLN A 194 -24.32 9.71 -2.70
CA GLN A 194 -25.51 9.72 -3.54
C GLN A 194 -26.61 10.52 -2.87
N GLN A 195 -27.19 11.49 -3.59
CA GLN A 195 -28.35 12.23 -3.12
C GLN A 195 -29.56 11.29 -3.05
N ALA A 196 -30.14 11.14 -1.87
CA ALA A 196 -31.30 10.27 -1.64
C ALA A 196 -32.64 11.01 -1.76
N GLY A 197 -32.62 12.35 -1.83
CA GLY A 197 -33.80 13.19 -1.94
C GLY A 197 -33.84 14.31 -0.88
N HIS A 198 -34.94 15.04 -0.84
CA HIS A 198 -35.17 16.06 0.17
C HIS A 198 -35.60 15.43 1.49
N LEU A 199 -35.18 16.03 2.59
CA LEU A 199 -35.67 15.64 3.91
C LEU A 199 -37.14 15.93 4.03
N VAL A 200 -37.94 14.94 4.43
CA VAL A 200 -39.33 15.13 4.82
C VAL A 200 -39.35 15.66 6.27
N THR A 201 -39.55 16.96 6.41
CA THR A 201 -39.60 17.65 7.73
C THR A 201 -41.00 17.68 8.34
N THR A 202 -42.07 17.55 7.51
CA THR A 202 -43.44 17.59 7.96
C THR A 202 -44.28 16.56 7.19
N ARG A 203 -45.12 15.83 7.90
CA ARG A 203 -46.11 14.92 7.32
C ARG A 203 -47.50 15.34 7.86
N GLU A 204 -48.34 15.83 6.96
CA GLU A 204 -49.75 16.09 7.27
C GLU A 204 -50.59 14.86 6.91
N ALA A 205 -51.39 14.37 7.84
CA ALA A 205 -52.36 13.31 7.62
C ALA A 205 -53.78 13.88 7.75
N ALA A 206 -54.57 13.93 6.67
CA ALA A 206 -55.98 14.24 6.73
C ALA A 206 -56.74 12.92 6.83
N TYR A 207 -57.54 12.80 7.91
CA TYR A 207 -58.48 11.70 8.08
C TYR A 207 -59.83 12.17 7.60
N ALA A 208 -60.46 11.46 6.64
CA ALA A 208 -61.82 11.70 6.20
C ALA A 208 -62.82 10.88 7.05
#